data_3a31d57339294f682e099b1ef4f7705e
#
_entry.id   3a31d57339294f682e099b1ef4f7705e
#
_cell.length_a   1.000
_cell.length_b   1.000
_cell.length_c   1.000
_cell.angle_alpha   90.00
_cell.angle_beta   90.00
_cell.angle_gamma   90.00
#
_symmetry.space_group_name_H-M   'P 1'
#
loop_
_entity.id
_entity.type
_entity.pdbx_description
1 polymer ?
#
loop_
_entity_poly.entity_id
_entity_poly.type
_entity_poly.pdbx_seq_one_letter_code
_entity_poly.pdbx_strand_id
1 'polypeptide(L)'
;YDASGIGSNFDIRQIPLDNVERIEILKGSQSTLYGSDAIAGVIHIVTRKAGNKPFMLSGQASYGSYNSLRTNAAISGRVKEVEYNAGYGLFNTHGISEAIAPAGVTNRFDNDGYRQDNAQASMGFRLAEGIRINPYIRYSKIKGELDQQGFVDETDYSYMAKNTQAGIRNEVQMDKLKLNLLYNYNYIDRSFLDDSTGSRNGYYTFSHAQY
;
A
#
# COMPACT_ATOMS: atom_id res chain seq x y z
N TYR A 1 0.24 1.79 11.09
CA TYR A 1 -0.77 2.53 11.86
C TYR A 1 -1.52 3.48 10.92
N ASP A 2 -2.82 3.34 10.81
CA ASP A 2 -3.70 4.22 10.04
C ASP A 2 -4.60 4.97 11.03
N ALA A 3 -4.25 6.21 11.33
CA ALA A 3 -5.01 7.07 12.22
C ALA A 3 -6.23 7.71 11.53
N SER A 4 -6.47 7.46 10.25
CA SER A 4 -7.59 8.04 9.49
C SER A 4 -8.93 7.35 9.72
N GLY A 5 -8.91 6.12 10.27
CA GLY A 5 -10.11 5.32 10.53
C GLY A 5 -10.49 5.24 12.00
N ILE A 6 -11.77 5.01 12.29
CA ILE A 6 -12.23 4.66 13.63
C ILE A 6 -11.58 3.32 14.02
N GLY A 7 -10.88 3.27 15.17
CA GLY A 7 -10.18 2.09 15.65
C GLY A 7 -8.76 1.90 15.08
N SER A 8 -8.24 2.87 14.33
CA SER A 8 -6.86 2.87 13.79
C SER A 8 -6.50 1.62 12.97
N ASN A 9 -7.49 1.04 12.32
CA ASN A 9 -7.30 -0.16 11.49
C ASN A 9 -6.64 0.20 10.18
N PHE A 10 -5.51 -0.45 9.89
CA PHE A 10 -4.83 -0.32 8.62
C PHE A 10 -5.56 -1.12 7.54
N ASP A 11 -5.91 -0.47 6.43
CA ASP A 11 -6.49 -1.15 5.27
C ASP A 11 -5.39 -1.86 4.46
N ILE A 12 -5.35 -3.19 4.57
CA ILE A 12 -4.36 -4.04 3.88
C ILE A 12 -4.42 -3.87 2.36
N ARG A 13 -5.55 -3.48 1.78
CA ARG A 13 -5.71 -3.21 0.34
C ARG A 13 -4.80 -2.10 -0.15
N GLN A 14 -4.36 -1.20 0.74
CA GLN A 14 -3.44 -0.11 0.41
C GLN A 14 -1.99 -0.57 0.20
N ILE A 15 -1.66 -1.84 0.52
CA ILE A 15 -0.31 -2.37 0.34
C ILE A 15 -0.13 -2.81 -1.11
N PRO A 16 0.76 -2.16 -1.89
CA PRO A 16 1.07 -2.60 -3.23
C PRO A 16 1.89 -3.90 -3.19
N LEU A 17 1.37 -4.95 -3.81
CA LEU A 17 2.06 -6.23 -3.88
C LEU A 17 3.16 -6.29 -4.95
N ASP A 18 3.22 -5.32 -5.83
CA ASP A 18 4.10 -5.30 -7.00
C ASP A 18 5.59 -5.32 -6.66
N ASN A 19 5.95 -4.79 -5.50
CA ASN A 19 7.33 -4.77 -5.00
C ASN A 19 7.56 -5.70 -3.80
N VAL A 20 6.63 -6.56 -3.49
CA VAL A 20 6.78 -7.52 -2.40
C VAL A 20 7.64 -8.69 -2.87
N GLU A 21 8.68 -9.00 -2.10
CA GLU A 21 9.50 -10.20 -2.27
C GLU A 21 8.84 -11.38 -1.58
N ARG A 22 8.43 -11.18 -0.31
CA ARG A 22 7.73 -12.17 0.50
C ARG A 22 6.96 -11.54 1.64
N ILE A 23 5.99 -12.29 2.15
CA ILE A 23 5.21 -11.94 3.34
C ILE A 23 5.51 -12.98 4.41
N GLU A 24 5.94 -12.51 5.58
CA GLU A 24 6.24 -13.34 6.75
C GLU A 24 5.14 -13.12 7.80
N ILE A 25 4.51 -14.20 8.25
CA ILE A 25 3.46 -14.14 9.28
C ILE A 25 4.03 -14.71 10.57
N LEU A 26 4.24 -13.85 11.56
CA LEU A 26 4.70 -14.20 12.89
C LEU A 26 3.48 -14.32 13.80
N LYS A 27 3.15 -15.53 14.22
CA LYS A 27 2.01 -15.81 15.11
C LYS A 27 2.42 -15.71 16.58
N GLY A 28 1.49 -15.27 17.42
CA GLY A 28 1.72 -15.07 18.85
C GLY A 28 2.23 -13.65 19.17
N SER A 29 2.36 -13.36 20.45
CA SER A 29 2.75 -12.02 20.91
C SER A 29 4.18 -11.69 20.47
N GLN A 30 4.31 -10.58 19.77
CA GLN A 30 5.57 -10.01 19.29
C GLN A 30 5.80 -8.60 19.84
N SER A 31 5.07 -8.22 20.89
CA SER A 31 5.04 -6.86 21.42
C SER A 31 6.41 -6.34 21.86
N THR A 32 7.29 -7.20 22.31
CA THR A 32 8.66 -6.84 22.73
C THR A 32 9.50 -6.26 21.60
N LEU A 33 9.27 -6.72 20.35
CA LEU A 33 10.06 -6.31 19.18
C LEU A 33 9.33 -5.31 18.27
N TYR A 34 8.00 -5.39 18.23
CA TYR A 34 7.18 -4.65 17.25
C TYR A 34 6.19 -3.67 17.89
N GLY A 35 6.20 -3.55 19.22
CA GLY A 35 5.35 -2.60 19.95
C GLY A 35 4.05 -3.21 20.49
N SER A 36 3.28 -2.39 21.21
CA SER A 36 2.10 -2.83 21.99
C SER A 36 1.02 -3.50 21.16
N ASP A 37 0.89 -3.12 19.89
CA ASP A 37 -0.21 -3.60 19.02
C ASP A 37 0.03 -5.00 18.47
N ALA A 38 1.25 -5.53 18.60
CA ALA A 38 1.63 -6.86 18.14
C ALA A 38 1.26 -7.98 19.11
N ILE A 39 0.03 -7.99 19.64
CA ILE A 39 -0.45 -8.94 20.65
C ILE A 39 -0.73 -10.31 20.03
N ALA A 40 -1.42 -10.35 18.89
CA ALA A 40 -1.83 -11.59 18.23
C ALA A 40 -0.81 -12.09 17.19
N GLY A 41 0.01 -11.18 16.66
CA GLY A 41 1.02 -11.49 15.66
C GLY A 41 1.46 -10.28 14.86
N VAL A 42 2.34 -10.53 13.89
CA VAL A 42 2.88 -9.51 12.96
C VAL A 42 2.84 -10.05 11.55
N ILE A 43 2.40 -9.22 10.62
CA ILE A 43 2.55 -9.44 9.19
C ILE A 43 3.74 -8.58 8.72
N HIS A 44 4.86 -9.24 8.44
CA HIS A 44 6.07 -8.57 7.99
C HIS A 44 6.19 -8.65 6.47
N ILE A 45 6.12 -7.50 5.80
CA ILE A 45 6.18 -7.41 4.34
C ILE A 45 7.60 -7.02 3.93
N VAL A 46 8.28 -7.96 3.29
CA VAL A 46 9.65 -7.75 2.80
C VAL A 46 9.58 -7.31 1.33
N THR A 47 10.11 -6.13 1.05
CA THR A 47 10.16 -5.59 -0.31
C THR A 47 11.43 -6.05 -1.03
N ARG A 48 11.33 -6.18 -2.36
CA ARG A 48 12.46 -6.53 -3.23
C ARG A 48 13.60 -5.54 -3.08
N LYS A 49 14.79 -6.05 -2.94
CA LYS A 49 16.03 -5.25 -2.89
C LYS A 49 16.61 -5.07 -4.29
N ALA A 50 17.40 -4.02 -4.45
CA ALA A 50 18.19 -3.85 -5.66
C ALA A 50 19.15 -5.07 -5.82
N GLY A 51 19.23 -5.59 -7.04
CA GLY A 51 20.19 -6.65 -7.37
C GLY A 51 21.63 -6.12 -7.44
N ASN A 52 22.59 -7.03 -7.64
CA ASN A 52 24.02 -6.67 -7.77
C ASN A 52 24.40 -6.16 -9.18
N LYS A 53 23.47 -6.17 -10.14
CA LYS A 53 23.72 -5.67 -11.50
C LYS A 53 23.62 -4.16 -11.53
N PRO A 54 24.39 -3.47 -12.40
CA PRO A 54 24.30 -2.02 -12.54
C PRO A 54 22.93 -1.54 -12.95
N PHE A 55 22.20 -2.33 -13.74
CA PHE A 55 20.85 -2.03 -14.19
C PHE A 55 20.04 -3.32 -14.36
N MET A 56 18.82 -3.30 -13.87
CA MET A 56 17.81 -4.34 -14.10
C MET A 56 16.46 -3.66 -14.37
N LEU A 57 15.79 -4.12 -15.41
CA LEU A 57 14.41 -3.79 -15.71
C LEU A 57 13.56 -5.03 -15.44
N SER A 58 12.47 -4.89 -14.75
CA SER A 58 11.47 -5.93 -14.54
C SER A 58 10.07 -5.37 -14.80
N GLY A 59 9.18 -6.23 -15.27
CA GLY A 59 7.79 -5.85 -15.50
C GLY A 59 6.91 -7.07 -15.67
N GLN A 60 5.64 -6.86 -15.42
CA GLN A 60 4.61 -7.88 -15.58
C GLN A 60 3.33 -7.19 -16.07
N ALA A 61 2.60 -7.87 -16.94
CA ALA A 61 1.24 -7.51 -17.32
C ALA A 61 0.38 -8.76 -17.26
N SER A 62 -0.81 -8.63 -16.69
CA SER A 62 -1.80 -9.69 -16.65
C SER A 62 -3.19 -9.12 -16.89
N TYR A 63 -4.02 -9.90 -17.57
CA TYR A 63 -5.41 -9.57 -17.84
C TYR A 63 -6.30 -10.75 -17.46
N GLY A 64 -7.44 -10.50 -16.86
CA GLY A 64 -8.33 -11.53 -16.33
C GLY A 64 -9.81 -11.16 -16.37
N SER A 65 -10.62 -11.94 -15.71
CA SER A 65 -12.06 -11.75 -15.59
C SER A 65 -12.40 -10.34 -15.06
N TYR A 66 -13.60 -9.87 -15.35
CA TYR A 66 -14.09 -8.54 -14.96
C TYR A 66 -13.25 -7.37 -15.49
N ASN A 67 -12.66 -7.53 -16.69
CA ASN A 67 -11.72 -6.56 -17.28
C ASN A 67 -10.57 -6.20 -16.32
N SER A 68 -10.12 -7.17 -15.53
CA SER A 68 -9.04 -6.96 -14.56
C SER A 68 -7.70 -6.85 -15.28
N LEU A 69 -7.10 -5.68 -15.26
CA LEU A 69 -5.77 -5.40 -15.78
C LEU A 69 -4.82 -5.11 -14.61
N ARG A 70 -3.75 -5.88 -14.51
CA ARG A 70 -2.64 -5.59 -13.60
C ARG A 70 -1.36 -5.43 -14.40
N THR A 71 -0.70 -4.31 -14.20
CA THR A 71 0.61 -4.04 -14.82
C THR A 71 1.57 -3.49 -13.77
N ASN A 72 2.82 -3.86 -13.87
CA ASN A 72 3.89 -3.22 -13.11
C ASN A 72 5.17 -3.14 -13.93
N ALA A 73 5.98 -2.14 -13.63
CA ALA A 73 7.33 -2.00 -14.16
C ALA A 73 8.25 -1.44 -13.06
N ALA A 74 9.45 -1.94 -12.99
CA ALA A 74 10.44 -1.45 -12.04
C ALA A 74 11.84 -1.48 -12.64
N ILE A 75 12.61 -0.47 -12.26
CA ILE A 75 14.06 -0.41 -12.52
C ILE A 75 14.79 -0.56 -11.19
N SER A 76 15.88 -1.27 -11.19
CA SER A 76 16.73 -1.41 -10.01
C SER A 76 18.18 -1.63 -10.44
N GLY A 77 19.10 -1.35 -9.53
CA GLY A 77 20.49 -1.62 -9.78
C GLY A 77 21.41 -1.14 -8.67
N ARG A 78 22.69 -1.47 -8.86
CA ARG A 78 23.78 -1.02 -8.01
C ARG A 78 24.93 -0.50 -8.85
N VAL A 79 25.32 0.74 -8.59
CA VAL A 79 26.50 1.36 -9.20
C VAL A 79 27.40 1.86 -8.09
N LYS A 80 28.58 1.23 -7.94
CA LYS A 80 29.51 1.49 -6.84
C LYS A 80 28.81 1.35 -5.49
N GLU A 81 28.81 2.42 -4.71
CA GLU A 81 28.27 2.48 -3.35
C GLU A 81 26.77 2.88 -3.31
N VAL A 82 26.17 3.06 -4.49
CA VAL A 82 24.77 3.48 -4.61
C VAL A 82 23.90 2.34 -5.13
N GLU A 83 22.86 1.98 -4.39
CA GLU A 83 21.78 1.11 -4.81
C GLU A 83 20.55 1.95 -5.12
N TYR A 84 19.76 1.53 -6.10
CA TYR A 84 18.51 2.20 -6.42
C TYR A 84 17.41 1.20 -6.81
N ASN A 85 16.19 1.56 -6.51
CA ASN A 85 14.99 0.86 -6.96
C ASN A 85 13.89 1.91 -7.17
N ALA A 86 13.20 1.83 -8.30
CA ALA A 86 12.00 2.62 -8.55
C ALA A 86 11.01 1.79 -9.35
N GLY A 87 9.75 1.91 -9.04
CA GLY A 87 8.71 1.13 -9.70
C GLY A 87 7.36 1.81 -9.67
N TYR A 88 6.54 1.42 -10.64
CA TYR A 88 5.15 1.79 -10.75
C TYR A 88 4.30 0.57 -11.03
N GLY A 89 3.14 0.49 -10.41
CA GLY A 89 2.15 -0.55 -10.60
C GLY A 89 0.74 0.03 -10.75
N LEU A 90 -0.05 -0.62 -11.58
CA LEU A 90 -1.46 -0.32 -11.81
C LEU A 90 -2.27 -1.60 -11.67
N PHE A 91 -3.34 -1.55 -10.92
CA PHE A 91 -4.41 -2.54 -10.95
C PHE A 91 -5.73 -1.83 -11.23
N ASN A 92 -6.48 -2.33 -12.21
CA ASN A 92 -7.81 -1.82 -12.54
C ASN A 92 -8.73 -2.98 -12.84
N THR A 93 -9.94 -2.97 -12.30
CA THR A 93 -10.97 -3.98 -12.55
C THR A 93 -12.35 -3.32 -12.57
N HIS A 94 -13.26 -3.88 -13.33
CA HIS A 94 -14.67 -3.49 -13.23
C HIS A 94 -15.36 -4.15 -12.03
N GLY A 95 -14.71 -5.13 -11.37
CA GLY A 95 -15.22 -5.77 -10.17
C GLY A 95 -16.47 -6.61 -10.38
N ILE A 96 -17.10 -6.86 -9.26
CA ILE A 96 -18.44 -7.46 -9.12
C ILE A 96 -19.21 -6.58 -8.16
N SER A 97 -20.53 -6.61 -8.16
CA SER A 97 -21.32 -5.91 -7.13
C SER A 97 -20.98 -6.43 -5.74
N GLU A 98 -20.76 -5.52 -4.79
CA GLU A 98 -20.60 -5.83 -3.36
C GLU A 98 -21.95 -6.18 -2.72
N ALA A 99 -23.08 -5.70 -3.28
CA ALA A 99 -24.42 -6.07 -2.85
C ALA A 99 -24.93 -7.34 -3.55
N ILE A 100 -25.85 -8.03 -2.90
CA ILE A 100 -26.49 -9.25 -3.40
C ILE A 100 -27.96 -8.96 -3.72
N ALA A 101 -28.36 -9.13 -4.97
CA ALA A 101 -29.75 -8.96 -5.36
C ALA A 101 -30.68 -9.91 -4.57
N PRO A 102 -31.72 -9.40 -3.87
CA PRO A 102 -32.67 -10.25 -3.18
C PRO A 102 -33.39 -11.22 -4.12
N ALA A 103 -33.86 -12.36 -3.60
CA ALA A 103 -34.60 -13.34 -4.38
C ALA A 103 -35.84 -12.68 -5.01
N GLY A 104 -36.03 -12.87 -6.34
CA GLY A 104 -37.12 -12.30 -7.12
C GLY A 104 -36.80 -10.92 -7.76
N VAL A 105 -35.68 -10.32 -7.50
CA VAL A 105 -35.17 -9.13 -8.21
C VAL A 105 -34.54 -9.57 -9.51
N THR A 106 -35.07 -9.09 -10.63
CA THR A 106 -34.58 -9.44 -11.98
C THR A 106 -33.53 -8.47 -12.51
N ASN A 107 -33.42 -7.27 -11.92
CA ASN A 107 -32.40 -6.32 -12.30
C ASN A 107 -31.03 -6.77 -11.78
N ARG A 108 -30.03 -6.71 -12.66
CA ARG A 108 -28.65 -6.91 -12.24
C ARG A 108 -28.19 -5.67 -11.50
N PHE A 109 -27.57 -5.89 -10.37
CA PHE A 109 -26.82 -4.86 -9.67
C PHE A 109 -25.60 -4.46 -10.51
N ASP A 110 -25.12 -3.25 -10.34
CA ASP A 110 -23.95 -2.78 -11.07
C ASP A 110 -22.67 -3.48 -10.60
N ASN A 111 -21.56 -3.11 -11.17
CA ASN A 111 -20.27 -3.66 -10.77
C ASN A 111 -19.48 -2.59 -10.02
N ASP A 112 -18.99 -2.94 -8.84
CA ASP A 112 -18.13 -2.07 -8.04
C ASP A 112 -16.71 -2.12 -8.55
N GLY A 113 -16.37 -1.12 -9.32
CA GLY A 113 -15.06 -0.98 -9.92
C GLY A 113 -13.99 -0.62 -8.89
N TYR A 114 -12.76 -1.10 -9.12
CA TYR A 114 -11.62 -0.81 -8.26
C TYR A 114 -10.40 -0.45 -9.09
N ARG A 115 -9.72 0.62 -8.70
CA ARG A 115 -8.46 1.04 -9.29
C ARG A 115 -7.43 1.36 -8.21
N GLN A 116 -6.22 0.84 -8.39
CA GLN A 116 -5.07 1.13 -7.54
C GLN A 116 -3.87 1.52 -8.40
N ASP A 117 -3.29 2.68 -8.11
CA ASP A 117 -2.05 3.18 -8.67
C ASP A 117 -0.98 3.23 -7.56
N ASN A 118 0.19 2.68 -7.79
CA ASN A 118 1.28 2.62 -6.83
C ASN A 118 2.57 3.12 -7.46
N ALA A 119 3.30 3.96 -6.74
CA ALA A 119 4.64 4.37 -7.12
C ALA A 119 5.58 4.27 -5.92
N GLN A 120 6.82 3.91 -6.17
CA GLN A 120 7.82 3.84 -5.12
C GLN A 120 9.21 4.13 -5.66
N ALA A 121 10.04 4.69 -4.80
CA ALA A 121 11.46 4.82 -5.05
C ALA A 121 12.24 4.63 -3.75
N SER A 122 13.42 4.04 -3.86
CA SER A 122 14.36 3.92 -2.75
C SER A 122 15.79 3.98 -3.26
N MET A 123 16.66 4.51 -2.44
CA MET A 123 18.09 4.52 -2.69
C MET A 123 18.83 3.99 -1.46
N GLY A 124 20.00 3.40 -1.67
CA GLY A 124 20.89 2.96 -0.62
C GLY A 124 22.28 3.55 -0.87
N PHE A 125 22.80 4.26 0.10
CA PHE A 125 24.12 4.87 0.06
C PHE A 125 25.02 4.21 1.11
N ARG A 126 26.14 3.61 0.70
CA ARG A 126 27.18 3.16 1.61
C ARG A 126 28.20 4.30 1.75
N LEU A 127 28.12 5.03 2.85
CA LEU A 127 28.96 6.21 3.10
C LEU A 127 30.35 5.84 3.61
N ALA A 128 30.43 4.75 4.39
CA ALA A 128 31.67 4.22 4.93
C ALA A 128 31.46 2.72 5.25
N GLU A 129 32.52 2.04 5.65
CA GLU A 129 32.40 0.69 6.21
C GLU A 129 31.50 0.71 7.43
N GLY A 130 30.45 -0.13 7.39
CA GLY A 130 29.42 -0.21 8.44
C GLY A 130 28.41 0.93 8.48
N ILE A 131 28.45 1.95 7.60
CA ILE A 131 27.47 3.05 7.60
C ILE A 131 26.67 3.05 6.31
N ARG A 132 25.36 2.87 6.43
CA ARG A 132 24.42 2.85 5.30
C ARG A 132 23.21 3.73 5.59
N ILE A 133 22.79 4.50 4.57
CA ILE A 133 21.60 5.36 4.59
C ILE A 133 20.69 4.92 3.45
N ASN A 134 19.42 4.67 3.77
CA ASN A 134 18.44 4.19 2.80
C ASN A 134 17.17 5.07 2.83
N PRO A 135 17.14 6.20 2.11
CA PRO A 135 15.92 6.96 1.91
C PRO A 135 14.93 6.21 1.01
N TYR A 136 13.65 6.40 1.26
CA TYR A 136 12.59 5.84 0.44
C TYR A 136 11.35 6.72 0.42
N ILE A 137 10.58 6.59 -0.63
CA ILE A 137 9.24 7.15 -0.78
C ILE A 137 8.33 6.11 -1.40
N ARG A 138 7.08 6.07 -0.95
CA ARG A 138 6.02 5.25 -1.50
C ARG A 138 4.75 6.08 -1.62
N TYR A 139 4.03 5.86 -2.68
CA TYR A 139 2.74 6.47 -2.93
C TYR A 139 1.76 5.39 -3.38
N SER A 140 0.57 5.40 -2.81
CA SER A 140 -0.55 4.56 -3.24
C SER A 140 -1.79 5.43 -3.37
N LYS A 141 -2.53 5.26 -4.46
CA LYS A 141 -3.85 5.85 -4.67
C LYS A 141 -4.82 4.73 -5.00
N ILE A 142 -5.90 4.67 -4.25
CA ILE A 142 -7.01 3.74 -4.45
C ILE A 142 -8.26 4.54 -4.76
N LYS A 143 -9.04 4.07 -5.73
CA LYS A 143 -10.41 4.49 -5.96
C LYS A 143 -11.25 3.23 -6.09
N GLY A 144 -12.38 3.17 -5.40
CA GLY A 144 -13.33 2.06 -5.48
C GLY A 144 -14.75 2.55 -5.39
N GLU A 145 -15.66 1.80 -5.98
CA GLU A 145 -17.10 1.93 -5.86
C GLU A 145 -17.57 0.98 -4.75
N LEU A 146 -18.63 1.31 -4.07
CA LEU A 146 -19.11 0.60 -2.88
C LEU A 146 -20.63 0.60 -2.87
N ASP A 147 -21.22 -0.41 -2.23
CA ASP A 147 -22.60 -0.41 -1.80
C ASP A 147 -22.70 -0.15 -0.29
N GLN A 148 -23.66 0.67 0.15
CA GLN A 148 -23.85 0.94 1.59
C GLN A 148 -24.37 -0.26 2.35
N GLN A 149 -25.16 -1.10 1.71
CA GLN A 149 -25.86 -2.22 2.33
C GLN A 149 -25.76 -3.47 1.46
N GLY A 150 -25.73 -4.62 2.09
CA GLY A 150 -25.56 -5.91 1.40
C GLY A 150 -26.68 -6.30 0.42
N PHE A 151 -27.80 -5.55 0.37
CA PHE A 151 -28.95 -5.82 -0.52
C PHE A 151 -29.45 -4.58 -1.25
N VAL A 152 -28.72 -3.48 -1.21
CA VAL A 152 -29.06 -2.21 -1.86
C VAL A 152 -27.89 -1.85 -2.79
N ASP A 153 -28.22 -1.73 -4.06
CA ASP A 153 -27.30 -1.33 -5.12
C ASP A 153 -27.21 0.19 -5.18
N GLU A 154 -26.01 0.74 -5.04
CA GLU A 154 -25.75 2.17 -5.10
C GLU A 154 -24.70 2.51 -6.15
N THR A 155 -25.13 3.16 -7.22
CA THR A 155 -24.31 3.45 -8.40
C THR A 155 -23.39 4.67 -8.24
N ASP A 156 -23.50 5.41 -7.15
CA ASP A 156 -22.82 6.69 -6.94
C ASP A 156 -22.05 6.81 -5.62
N TYR A 157 -22.00 5.72 -4.85
CA TYR A 157 -21.17 5.67 -3.65
C TYR A 157 -19.75 5.21 -3.97
N SER A 158 -18.79 6.03 -3.67
CA SER A 158 -17.38 5.73 -3.95
C SER A 158 -16.43 6.19 -2.86
N TYR A 159 -15.27 5.58 -2.78
CA TYR A 159 -14.19 6.04 -1.91
C TYR A 159 -12.90 6.27 -2.68
N MET A 160 -12.08 7.16 -2.15
CA MET A 160 -10.72 7.38 -2.60
C MET A 160 -9.80 7.44 -1.37
N ALA A 161 -8.68 6.74 -1.46
CA ALA A 161 -7.63 6.83 -0.46
C ALA A 161 -6.29 7.11 -1.14
N LYS A 162 -5.54 8.07 -0.60
CA LYS A 162 -4.16 8.36 -1.00
C LYS A 162 -3.28 8.16 0.21
N ASN A 163 -2.21 7.42 0.04
CA ASN A 163 -1.21 7.20 1.08
C ASN A 163 0.16 7.59 0.54
N THR A 164 0.83 8.49 1.24
CA THR A 164 2.22 8.88 0.96
C THR A 164 3.06 8.53 2.18
N GLN A 165 4.05 7.70 1.98
CA GLN A 165 5.01 7.32 2.99
C GLN A 165 6.41 7.71 2.52
N ALA A 166 7.16 8.44 3.35
CA ALA A 166 8.55 8.77 3.11
C ALA A 166 9.37 8.49 4.36
N GLY A 167 10.60 8.05 4.20
CA GLY A 167 11.43 7.76 5.35
C GLY A 167 12.90 7.56 5.02
N ILE A 168 13.68 7.45 6.08
CA ILE A 168 15.12 7.19 6.02
C ILE A 168 15.43 6.09 7.03
N ARG A 169 16.05 5.01 6.56
CA ARG A 169 16.61 3.97 7.40
C ARG A 169 18.12 4.11 7.43
N ASN A 170 18.69 4.28 8.62
CA ASN A 170 20.11 4.35 8.83
C ASN A 170 20.58 3.06 9.53
N GLU A 171 21.58 2.42 8.99
CA GLU A 171 22.21 1.24 9.56
C GLU A 171 23.67 1.61 9.91
N VAL A 172 24.01 1.45 11.17
CA VAL A 172 25.38 1.68 11.66
C VAL A 172 25.88 0.41 12.32
N GLN A 173 26.93 -0.17 11.78
CA GLN A 173 27.60 -1.35 12.29
C GLN A 173 28.99 -0.97 12.77
N MET A 174 29.25 -1.08 14.08
CA MET A 174 30.51 -0.76 14.72
C MET A 174 30.91 -1.97 15.57
N ASP A 175 31.96 -2.69 15.17
CA ASP A 175 32.47 -3.86 15.89
C ASP A 175 31.32 -4.79 16.41
N LYS A 176 30.98 -4.67 17.69
CA LYS A 176 29.92 -5.46 18.36
C LYS A 176 28.55 -4.78 18.40
N LEU A 177 28.46 -3.51 18.02
CA LEU A 177 27.22 -2.73 18.06
C LEU A 177 26.59 -2.64 16.67
N LYS A 178 25.32 -3.00 16.57
CA LYS A 178 24.49 -2.72 15.39
C LYS A 178 23.34 -1.81 15.80
N LEU A 179 23.30 -0.62 15.19
CA LEU A 179 22.26 0.38 15.42
C LEU A 179 21.44 0.54 14.14
N ASN A 180 20.11 0.44 14.25
CA ASN A 180 19.18 0.74 13.18
C ASN A 180 18.30 1.92 13.62
N LEU A 181 18.37 3.02 12.89
CA LEU A 181 17.54 4.19 13.13
C LEU A 181 16.58 4.34 11.95
N LEU A 182 15.29 4.35 12.25
CA LEU A 182 14.23 4.55 11.27
C LEU A 182 13.50 5.85 11.57
N TYR A 183 13.50 6.76 10.61
CA TYR A 183 12.57 7.88 10.57
C TYR A 183 11.55 7.62 9.46
N ASN A 184 10.27 7.76 9.79
CA ASN A 184 9.17 7.51 8.87
C ASN A 184 8.11 8.59 8.99
N TYR A 185 7.69 9.13 7.85
CA TYR A 185 6.56 10.04 7.71
C TYR A 185 5.48 9.33 6.91
N ASN A 186 4.25 9.35 7.41
CA ASN A 186 3.10 8.76 6.74
C ASN A 186 1.97 9.80 6.68
N TYR A 187 1.43 10.00 5.49
CA TYR A 187 0.28 10.87 5.23
C TYR A 187 -0.80 10.11 4.49
N ILE A 188 -1.99 10.07 5.07
CA ILE A 188 -3.16 9.41 4.49
C ILE A 188 -4.27 10.44 4.32
N ASP A 189 -4.78 10.50 3.09
CA ASP A 189 -5.95 11.30 2.71
C ASP A 189 -7.02 10.32 2.21
N ARG A 190 -8.18 10.30 2.86
CA ARG A 190 -9.29 9.43 2.51
C ARG A 190 -10.56 10.24 2.36
N SER A 191 -11.30 10.00 1.30
CA SER A 191 -12.60 10.62 1.04
C SER A 191 -13.62 9.57 0.62
N PHE A 192 -14.84 9.74 1.07
CA PHE A 192 -16.02 9.03 0.62
C PHE A 192 -16.94 10.01 -0.06
N LEU A 193 -17.53 9.62 -1.18
CA LEU A 193 -18.50 10.40 -1.93
C LEU A 193 -19.75 9.55 -2.11
N ASP A 194 -20.86 10.05 -1.62
CA ASP A 194 -22.20 9.54 -1.83
C ASP A 194 -23.03 10.67 -2.44
N ASP A 195 -23.48 10.52 -3.69
CA ASP A 195 -24.21 11.57 -4.43
C ASP A 195 -25.70 11.27 -4.57
N SER A 196 -26.18 10.14 -4.03
CA SER A 196 -27.56 9.63 -4.15
C SER A 196 -28.62 10.62 -3.63
N THR A 197 -28.26 11.53 -2.75
CA THR A 197 -29.16 12.52 -2.17
C THR A 197 -29.07 13.90 -2.82
N GLY A 198 -28.27 14.07 -3.87
CA GLY A 198 -27.99 15.37 -4.48
C GLY A 198 -27.23 16.34 -3.56
N SER A 199 -26.84 15.88 -2.38
CA SER A 199 -25.94 16.59 -1.49
C SER A 199 -24.60 15.83 -1.45
N ARG A 200 -23.55 16.48 -1.89
CA ARG A 200 -22.18 15.92 -1.77
C ARG A 200 -21.80 15.84 -0.30
N ASN A 201 -22.13 14.73 0.33
CA ASN A 201 -21.65 14.41 1.66
C ASN A 201 -20.24 13.82 1.56
N GLY A 202 -19.28 14.67 1.24
CA GLY A 202 -17.86 14.30 1.27
C GLY A 202 -17.37 14.29 2.72
N TYR A 203 -16.96 13.14 3.23
CA TYR A 203 -16.22 13.07 4.48
C TYR A 203 -14.73 13.06 4.14
N TYR A 204 -14.01 14.08 4.59
CA TYR A 204 -12.57 14.16 4.50
C TYR A 204 -11.97 13.86 5.86
N THR A 205 -11.16 12.82 5.95
CA THR A 205 -10.35 12.58 7.14
C THR A 205 -8.88 12.74 6.79
N PHE A 206 -8.22 13.66 7.47
CA PHE A 206 -6.77 13.79 7.41
C PHE A 206 -6.17 13.12 8.63
N SER A 207 -5.19 12.26 8.44
CA SER A 207 -4.38 11.78 9.54
C SER A 207 -2.91 11.95 9.23
N HIS A 208 -2.22 12.43 10.23
CA HIS A 208 -0.80 12.70 10.17
C HIS A 208 -0.17 12.01 11.38
N ALA A 209 0.68 11.05 11.15
CA ALA A 209 1.44 10.39 12.20
C ALA A 209 2.93 10.62 11.96
N GLN A 210 3.60 11.19 12.95
CA GLN A 210 5.06 11.28 13.03
C GLN A 210 5.55 10.28 14.08
N TYR A 211 6.50 9.44 13.70
CA TYR A 211 7.23 8.55 14.61
C TYR A 211 8.72 8.74 14.40
#